data_1a966436f47089a2df04aecc4a5c132a
#
_entry.id   1a966436f47089a2df04aecc4a5c132a
#
_cell.length_a   1.000
_cell.length_b   1.000
_cell.length_c   1.000
_cell.angle_alpha   90.00
_cell.angle_beta   90.00
_cell.angle_gamma   90.00
#
_symmetry.space_group_name_H-M   'P 1'
#
loop_
_entity.id
_entity.type
_entity.pdbx_description
1 polymer ?
#
loop_
_entity_poly.entity_id
_entity_poly.type
_entity_poly.pdbx_seq_one_letter_code
_entity_poly.pdbx_strand_id
1 'polypeptide(L)'
;KLAPIPHPAFTNGRSFFDVIAKRDVLLHFPYHSFNIIPDFLREAAIDQKVTKIRITIYRVASQNSSILNALINAARNGKQVTVLLEILARFDEENNILGAERLRSEGVHVIVGVRGLKVHGKLCIVSRKEHGKVRHYATIGTGNFNEDTAKIYTDHILMTSAPEITQEVLYVFNFFKNNFKVPRFRELIVSPFNSRDAFLEKIKREISNAKKGRRA
;
A
#
# COMPACT_ATOMS: atom_id res chain seq x y z
N LYS A 1 -13.86 24.96 -6.32
CA LYS A 1 -13.09 23.82 -5.78
C LYS A 1 -11.63 24.02 -6.11
N LEU A 2 -10.74 23.98 -5.12
CA LEU A 2 -9.31 24.00 -5.35
C LEU A 2 -8.89 22.67 -6.01
N ALA A 3 -8.06 22.75 -7.05
CA ALA A 3 -7.50 21.56 -7.68
C ALA A 3 -6.39 20.96 -6.79
N PRO A 4 -6.26 19.61 -6.71
CA PRO A 4 -5.15 18.99 -6.02
C PRO A 4 -3.81 19.39 -6.64
N ILE A 5 -2.80 19.64 -5.81
CA ILE A 5 -1.48 20.06 -6.25
C ILE A 5 -0.54 18.85 -6.43
N PRO A 6 0.43 18.91 -7.35
CA PRO A 6 1.51 17.94 -7.41
C PRO A 6 2.34 17.98 -6.13
N HIS A 7 2.83 16.82 -5.68
CA HIS A 7 3.75 16.79 -4.53
C HIS A 7 5.15 17.26 -4.96
N PRO A 8 5.79 18.22 -4.25
CA PRO A 8 7.08 18.81 -4.65
C PRO A 8 8.23 17.81 -4.85
N ALA A 9 8.17 16.66 -4.17
CA ALA A 9 9.19 15.62 -4.32
C ALA A 9 9.22 15.00 -5.71
N PHE A 10 8.09 14.97 -6.44
CA PHE A 10 7.92 14.30 -7.73
C PHE A 10 7.75 15.27 -8.91
N THR A 11 8.12 16.52 -8.73
CA THR A 11 8.19 17.50 -9.82
C THR A 11 9.45 17.27 -10.67
N ASN A 12 9.44 17.77 -11.90
CA ASN A 12 10.60 17.76 -12.83
C ASN A 12 11.02 16.39 -13.36
N GLY A 13 10.07 15.44 -13.55
CA GLY A 13 10.35 14.15 -14.21
C GLY A 13 11.29 13.21 -13.45
N ARG A 14 11.45 13.40 -12.14
CA ARG A 14 12.28 12.53 -11.31
C ARG A 14 11.61 11.16 -11.14
N SER A 15 12.41 10.10 -11.22
CA SER A 15 11.98 8.75 -10.90
C SER A 15 11.44 8.66 -9.46
N PHE A 16 10.30 8.00 -9.28
CA PHE A 16 9.76 7.71 -7.94
C PHE A 16 10.76 6.92 -7.11
N PHE A 17 11.41 5.93 -7.72
CA PHE A 17 12.39 5.10 -7.02
C PHE A 17 13.58 5.92 -6.53
N ASP A 18 14.10 6.85 -7.33
CA ASP A 18 15.24 7.69 -6.94
C ASP A 18 14.90 8.64 -5.80
N VAL A 19 13.67 9.14 -5.76
CA VAL A 19 13.20 10.02 -4.69
C VAL A 19 13.02 9.23 -3.40
N ILE A 20 12.26 8.12 -3.46
CA ILE A 20 11.93 7.30 -2.29
C ILE A 20 13.18 6.59 -1.74
N ALA A 21 14.17 6.31 -2.60
CA ALA A 21 15.45 5.75 -2.18
C ALA A 21 16.26 6.68 -1.25
N LYS A 22 16.04 7.99 -1.35
CA LYS A 22 16.78 9.01 -0.61
C LYS A 22 16.05 9.51 0.63
N ARG A 23 14.71 9.48 0.62
CA ARG A 23 13.89 9.98 1.73
C ARG A 23 12.47 9.43 1.65
N ASP A 24 11.84 9.35 2.78
CA ASP A 24 10.39 9.09 2.86
C ASP A 24 9.61 10.26 2.29
N VAL A 25 8.44 9.95 1.70
CA VAL A 25 7.51 10.94 1.17
C VAL A 25 6.13 10.68 1.76
N LEU A 26 5.54 11.69 2.39
CA LEU A 26 4.19 11.64 2.93
C LEU A 26 3.23 12.39 2.00
N LEU A 27 2.27 11.69 1.42
CA LEU A 27 1.19 12.27 0.64
C LEU A 27 0.01 12.58 1.54
N HIS A 28 -0.71 13.66 1.22
CA HIS A 28 -1.90 14.09 1.95
C HIS A 28 -3.05 14.36 0.97
N PHE A 29 -4.04 13.51 0.97
CA PHE A 29 -5.24 13.65 0.13
C PHE A 29 -6.36 14.38 0.91
N PRO A 30 -7.24 15.08 0.20
CA PRO A 30 -7.34 15.30 -1.25
C PRO A 30 -6.46 16.44 -1.77
N TYR A 31 -5.55 17.00 -0.95
CA TYR A 31 -4.76 18.19 -1.29
C TYR A 31 -3.63 17.90 -2.28
N HIS A 32 -2.93 16.77 -2.13
CA HIS A 32 -2.04 16.28 -3.16
C HIS A 32 -2.81 15.47 -4.22
N SER A 33 -2.33 15.51 -5.46
CA SER A 33 -2.89 14.71 -6.55
C SER A 33 -2.74 13.21 -6.29
N PHE A 34 -3.84 12.48 -6.36
CA PHE A 34 -3.82 11.02 -6.24
C PHE A 34 -3.12 10.33 -7.42
N ASN A 35 -2.96 11.02 -8.56
CA ASN A 35 -2.27 10.49 -9.74
C ASN A 35 -0.85 10.00 -9.43
N ILE A 36 -0.23 10.49 -8.35
CA ILE A 36 1.07 10.02 -7.86
C ILE A 36 1.09 8.49 -7.66
N ILE A 37 0.01 7.90 -7.18
CA ILE A 37 -0.04 6.45 -6.92
C ILE A 37 -0.12 5.64 -8.21
N PRO A 38 -1.06 5.88 -9.15
CA PRO A 38 -1.04 5.19 -10.43
C PRO A 38 0.23 5.48 -11.24
N ASP A 39 0.83 6.68 -11.16
CA ASP A 39 2.07 7.00 -11.87
C ASP A 39 3.27 6.23 -11.30
N PHE A 40 3.36 6.08 -9.98
CA PHE A 40 4.34 5.18 -9.34
C PHE A 40 4.19 3.73 -9.82
N LEU A 41 2.95 3.24 -9.93
CA LEU A 41 2.69 1.90 -10.44
C LEU A 41 2.98 1.77 -11.94
N ARG A 42 2.75 2.82 -12.73
CA ARG A 42 3.12 2.87 -14.16
C ARG A 42 4.64 2.83 -14.34
N GLU A 43 5.39 3.61 -13.56
CA GLU A 43 6.84 3.53 -13.56
C GLU A 43 7.31 2.12 -13.18
N ALA A 44 6.73 1.54 -12.13
CA ALA A 44 7.03 0.17 -11.73
C ALA A 44 6.69 -0.87 -12.82
N ALA A 45 5.66 -0.64 -13.63
CA ALA A 45 5.27 -1.54 -14.70
C ALA A 45 6.28 -1.57 -15.85
N ILE A 46 6.91 -0.44 -16.18
CA ILE A 46 7.85 -0.34 -17.30
C ILE A 46 9.32 -0.52 -16.89
N ASP A 47 9.67 -0.31 -15.62
CA ASP A 47 11.06 -0.44 -15.15
C ASP A 47 11.52 -1.89 -15.20
N GLN A 48 12.54 -2.17 -16.03
CA GLN A 48 13.11 -3.52 -16.20
C GLN A 48 13.70 -4.11 -14.92
N LYS A 49 14.10 -3.29 -13.96
CA LYS A 49 14.64 -3.72 -12.66
C LYS A 49 13.55 -4.18 -11.69
N VAL A 50 12.30 -3.75 -11.89
CA VAL A 50 11.17 -4.19 -11.08
C VAL A 50 10.83 -5.65 -11.41
N THR A 51 10.70 -6.48 -10.38
CA THR A 51 10.39 -7.91 -10.52
C THR A 51 9.04 -8.28 -9.97
N LYS A 52 8.60 -7.62 -8.89
CA LYS A 52 7.34 -7.96 -8.20
C LYS A 52 6.61 -6.72 -7.74
N ILE A 53 5.27 -6.76 -7.84
CA ILE A 53 4.36 -5.78 -7.26
C ILE A 53 3.32 -6.55 -6.45
N ARG A 54 3.08 -6.13 -5.20
CA ARG A 54 2.02 -6.67 -4.35
C ARG A 54 1.23 -5.51 -3.78
N ILE A 55 -0.09 -5.60 -3.84
CA ILE A 55 -0.99 -4.53 -3.40
C ILE A 55 -2.26 -5.10 -2.77
N THR A 56 -2.78 -4.40 -1.77
CA THR A 56 -4.13 -4.65 -1.24
C THR A 56 -5.11 -3.70 -1.89
N ILE A 57 -6.23 -4.19 -2.37
CA ILE A 57 -7.34 -3.39 -2.89
C ILE A 57 -8.59 -3.73 -2.11
N TYR A 58 -9.16 -2.74 -1.42
CA TYR A 58 -10.40 -2.89 -0.68
C TYR A 58 -11.62 -2.59 -1.56
N ARG A 59 -11.50 -1.58 -2.42
CA ARG A 59 -12.55 -1.15 -3.36
C ARG A 59 -11.96 -0.84 -4.72
N VAL A 60 -12.50 -1.48 -5.75
CA VAL A 60 -12.22 -1.12 -7.14
C VAL A 60 -13.06 0.11 -7.49
N ALA A 61 -12.45 1.20 -7.96
CA ALA A 61 -13.17 2.43 -8.31
C ALA A 61 -14.12 2.21 -9.51
N SER A 62 -13.59 1.58 -10.55
CA SER A 62 -14.33 1.21 -11.77
C SER A 62 -13.51 0.20 -12.58
N GLN A 63 -14.13 -0.36 -13.62
CA GLN A 63 -13.39 -1.22 -14.56
C GLN A 63 -12.27 -0.47 -15.30
N ASN A 64 -12.34 0.86 -15.39
CA ASN A 64 -11.32 1.72 -16.00
C ASN A 64 -10.34 2.32 -14.98
N SER A 65 -10.28 1.81 -13.75
CA SER A 65 -9.35 2.28 -12.72
C SER A 65 -7.91 2.32 -13.25
N SER A 66 -7.26 3.47 -13.05
CA SER A 66 -5.84 3.67 -13.40
C SER A 66 -4.93 2.73 -12.63
N ILE A 67 -5.30 2.37 -11.40
CA ILE A 67 -4.60 1.38 -10.56
C ILE A 67 -4.65 0.00 -11.22
N LEU A 68 -5.85 -0.49 -11.58
CA LEU A 68 -6.00 -1.78 -12.24
C LEU A 68 -5.22 -1.83 -13.55
N ASN A 69 -5.35 -0.78 -14.37
CA ASN A 69 -4.66 -0.70 -15.66
C ASN A 69 -3.12 -0.74 -15.48
N ALA A 70 -2.58 -0.06 -14.47
CA ALA A 70 -1.14 -0.10 -14.18
C ALA A 70 -0.69 -1.50 -13.74
N LEU A 71 -1.48 -2.20 -12.93
CA LEU A 71 -1.18 -3.57 -12.48
C LEU A 71 -1.25 -4.59 -13.62
N ILE A 72 -2.24 -4.46 -14.51
CA ILE A 72 -2.36 -5.29 -15.72
C ILE A 72 -1.15 -5.07 -16.64
N ASN A 73 -0.79 -3.81 -16.89
CA ASN A 73 0.39 -3.49 -17.71
C ASN A 73 1.67 -4.04 -17.10
N ALA A 74 1.80 -4.01 -15.77
CA ALA A 74 2.93 -4.64 -15.09
C ALA A 74 2.99 -6.16 -15.31
N ALA A 75 1.86 -6.85 -15.22
CA ALA A 75 1.78 -8.29 -15.50
C ALA A 75 2.13 -8.61 -16.95
N ARG A 76 1.58 -7.86 -17.91
CA ARG A 76 1.89 -7.97 -19.35
C ARG A 76 3.37 -7.72 -19.66
N ASN A 77 4.04 -6.86 -18.88
CA ASN A 77 5.48 -6.60 -18.95
C ASN A 77 6.31 -7.63 -18.14
N GLY A 78 5.74 -8.78 -17.79
CA GLY A 78 6.45 -9.89 -17.14
C GLY A 78 6.74 -9.71 -15.66
N LYS A 79 6.12 -8.73 -14.98
CA LYS A 79 6.25 -8.57 -13.53
C LYS A 79 5.36 -9.57 -12.80
N GLN A 80 5.84 -10.10 -11.67
CA GLN A 80 4.99 -10.90 -10.79
C GLN A 80 4.06 -9.96 -10.01
N VAL A 81 2.81 -9.87 -10.41
CA VAL A 81 1.81 -9.02 -9.75
C VAL A 81 0.90 -9.86 -8.88
N THR A 82 0.77 -9.48 -7.60
CA THR A 82 -0.17 -10.08 -6.65
C THR A 82 -1.09 -9.00 -6.09
N VAL A 83 -2.38 -9.20 -6.24
CA VAL A 83 -3.42 -8.34 -5.68
C VAL A 83 -4.18 -9.11 -4.62
N LEU A 84 -4.23 -8.59 -3.39
CA LEU A 84 -5.18 -9.05 -2.40
C LEU A 84 -6.41 -8.17 -2.49
N LEU A 85 -7.54 -8.78 -2.82
CA LEU A 85 -8.81 -8.10 -2.99
C LEU A 85 -9.81 -8.53 -1.92
N GLU A 86 -10.44 -7.53 -1.25
CA GLU A 86 -11.51 -7.78 -0.29
C GLU A 86 -12.87 -7.79 -1.02
N ILE A 87 -13.40 -8.98 -1.29
CA ILE A 87 -14.67 -9.11 -2.02
C ILE A 87 -15.86 -8.63 -1.19
N LEU A 88 -15.83 -8.82 0.14
CA LEU A 88 -16.93 -8.45 1.02
C LEU A 88 -16.87 -6.94 1.41
N ALA A 89 -16.42 -6.10 0.49
CA ALA A 89 -16.47 -4.65 0.67
C ALA A 89 -17.90 -4.18 0.43
N ARG A 90 -18.58 -3.79 1.51
CA ARG A 90 -19.99 -3.37 1.50
C ARG A 90 -20.26 -2.32 0.40
N PHE A 91 -21.24 -2.57 -0.46
CA PHE A 91 -21.67 -1.77 -1.62
C PHE A 91 -20.77 -1.82 -2.87
N ASP A 92 -19.68 -2.61 -2.87
CA ASP A 92 -18.75 -2.69 -4.00
C ASP A 92 -18.46 -4.13 -4.44
N GLU A 93 -19.27 -5.08 -3.97
CA GLU A 93 -19.06 -6.51 -4.20
C GLU A 93 -18.98 -6.85 -5.68
N GLU A 94 -19.93 -6.35 -6.49
CA GLU A 94 -19.98 -6.60 -7.94
C GLU A 94 -18.74 -6.03 -8.65
N ASN A 95 -18.38 -4.78 -8.39
CA ASN A 95 -17.20 -4.16 -8.98
C ASN A 95 -15.91 -4.89 -8.59
N ASN A 96 -15.83 -5.39 -7.36
CA ASN A 96 -14.68 -6.13 -6.88
C ASN A 96 -14.59 -7.53 -7.53
N ILE A 97 -15.73 -8.22 -7.77
CA ILE A 97 -15.76 -9.49 -8.48
C ILE A 97 -15.30 -9.30 -9.92
N LEU A 98 -15.89 -8.37 -10.65
CA LEU A 98 -15.51 -8.08 -12.04
C LEU A 98 -14.05 -7.63 -12.15
N GLY A 99 -13.58 -6.84 -11.20
CA GLY A 99 -12.16 -6.43 -11.12
C GLY A 99 -11.23 -7.61 -10.89
N ALA A 100 -11.62 -8.56 -10.02
CA ALA A 100 -10.84 -9.78 -9.77
C ALA A 100 -10.76 -10.66 -11.02
N GLU A 101 -11.88 -10.85 -11.74
CA GLU A 101 -11.92 -11.63 -12.97
C GLU A 101 -11.03 -11.01 -14.06
N ARG A 102 -11.14 -9.69 -14.25
CA ARG A 102 -10.31 -8.96 -15.19
C ARG A 102 -8.82 -9.08 -14.85
N LEU A 103 -8.44 -8.92 -13.59
CA LEU A 103 -7.05 -9.07 -13.16
C LEU A 103 -6.53 -10.49 -13.43
N ARG A 104 -7.33 -11.54 -13.13
CA ARG A 104 -6.96 -12.93 -13.38
C ARG A 104 -6.77 -13.24 -14.86
N SER A 105 -7.69 -12.78 -15.71
CA SER A 105 -7.60 -13.00 -17.17
C SER A 105 -6.34 -12.36 -17.79
N GLU A 106 -5.76 -11.36 -17.12
CA GLU A 106 -4.53 -10.67 -17.52
C GLU A 106 -3.26 -11.21 -16.82
N GLY A 107 -3.34 -12.37 -16.17
CA GLY A 107 -2.20 -13.04 -15.55
C GLY A 107 -1.78 -12.49 -14.18
N VAL A 108 -2.61 -11.65 -13.55
CA VAL A 108 -2.39 -11.18 -12.18
C VAL A 108 -2.80 -12.25 -11.18
N HIS A 109 -1.96 -12.53 -10.20
CA HIS A 109 -2.32 -13.42 -9.10
C HIS A 109 -3.24 -12.71 -8.10
N VAL A 110 -4.51 -13.12 -8.05
CA VAL A 110 -5.51 -12.52 -7.17
C VAL A 110 -5.80 -13.42 -5.97
N ILE A 111 -5.51 -12.93 -4.77
CA ILE A 111 -5.89 -13.52 -3.49
C ILE A 111 -7.19 -12.86 -3.06
N VAL A 112 -8.20 -13.66 -2.73
CA VAL A 112 -9.51 -13.18 -2.31
C VAL A 112 -9.65 -13.34 -0.81
N GLY A 113 -9.63 -12.23 -0.09
CA GLY A 113 -9.75 -12.21 1.35
C GLY A 113 -8.70 -13.04 2.10
N VAL A 114 -8.80 -13.10 3.41
CA VAL A 114 -8.02 -13.98 4.28
C VAL A 114 -8.99 -14.67 5.24
N ARG A 115 -8.96 -16.00 5.30
CA ARG A 115 -9.88 -16.76 6.14
C ARG A 115 -9.86 -16.29 7.59
N GLY A 116 -11.03 -15.94 8.11
CA GLY A 116 -11.21 -15.47 9.50
C GLY A 116 -10.79 -14.03 9.78
N LEU A 117 -10.33 -13.29 8.76
CA LEU A 117 -9.93 -11.89 8.91
C LEU A 117 -10.51 -11.04 7.77
N LYS A 118 -10.82 -9.79 8.08
CA LYS A 118 -11.15 -8.78 7.08
C LYS A 118 -9.89 -7.94 6.80
N VAL A 119 -9.45 -7.93 5.55
CA VAL A 119 -8.25 -7.18 5.18
C VAL A 119 -8.60 -5.74 4.88
N HIS A 120 -8.20 -4.85 5.77
CA HIS A 120 -8.45 -3.41 5.65
C HIS A 120 -7.16 -2.56 5.55
N GLY A 121 -5.99 -3.17 5.60
CA GLY A 121 -4.71 -2.48 5.38
C GLY A 121 -4.58 -1.98 3.94
N LYS A 122 -4.06 -0.77 3.75
CA LYS A 122 -3.78 -0.18 2.45
C LYS A 122 -2.28 -0.20 2.23
N LEU A 123 -1.82 -1.27 1.60
CA LEU A 123 -0.42 -1.58 1.42
C LEU A 123 -0.11 -1.84 -0.04
N CYS A 124 0.97 -1.27 -0.54
CA CYS A 124 1.58 -1.72 -1.78
C CYS A 124 3.09 -1.87 -1.57
N ILE A 125 3.70 -2.87 -2.20
CA ILE A 125 5.15 -3.05 -2.17
C ILE A 125 5.66 -3.46 -3.54
N VAL A 126 6.67 -2.74 -4.00
CA VAL A 126 7.40 -2.99 -5.24
C VAL A 126 8.79 -3.52 -4.90
N SER A 127 9.17 -4.63 -5.53
CA SER A 127 10.50 -5.23 -5.39
C SER A 127 11.33 -4.95 -6.64
N ARG A 128 12.46 -4.28 -6.49
CA ARG A 128 13.33 -3.81 -7.58
C ARG A 128 14.75 -4.33 -7.38
N LYS A 129 15.39 -4.82 -8.44
CA LYS A 129 16.80 -5.25 -8.41
C LYS A 129 17.71 -4.04 -8.53
N GLU A 130 18.57 -3.82 -7.54
CA GLU A 130 19.55 -2.72 -7.50
C GLU A 130 20.89 -3.24 -7.02
N HIS A 131 21.95 -2.99 -7.78
CA HIS A 131 23.32 -3.40 -7.41
C HIS A 131 23.43 -4.86 -6.94
N GLY A 132 22.78 -5.78 -7.64
CA GLY A 132 22.78 -7.21 -7.33
C GLY A 132 21.89 -7.63 -6.14
N LYS A 133 21.21 -6.70 -5.48
CA LYS A 133 20.30 -6.95 -4.36
C LYS A 133 18.86 -6.56 -4.72
N VAL A 134 17.90 -7.06 -3.96
CA VAL A 134 16.50 -6.62 -4.08
C VAL A 134 16.23 -5.54 -3.05
N ARG A 135 15.86 -4.35 -3.52
CA ARG A 135 15.35 -3.26 -2.69
C ARG A 135 13.83 -3.22 -2.78
N HIS A 136 13.21 -2.89 -1.68
CA HIS A 136 11.76 -2.79 -1.57
C HIS A 136 11.33 -1.35 -1.39
N TYR A 137 10.20 -1.00 -2.03
CA TYR A 137 9.57 0.30 -1.97
C TYR A 137 8.12 0.09 -1.56
N ALA A 138 7.74 0.60 -0.41
CA ALA A 138 6.39 0.41 0.14
C ALA A 138 5.59 1.70 0.10
N THR A 139 4.28 1.56 -0.09
CA THR A 139 3.30 2.58 0.22
C THR A 139 2.35 2.05 1.29
N ILE A 140 2.15 2.83 2.35
CA ILE A 140 1.33 2.49 3.51
C ILE A 140 0.33 3.64 3.71
N GLY A 141 -0.95 3.35 3.59
CA GLY A 141 -1.99 4.38 3.61
C GLY A 141 -3.06 4.20 4.66
N THR A 142 -3.68 5.30 5.06
CA THR A 142 -4.93 5.33 5.82
C THR A 142 -6.13 5.16 4.89
N GLY A 143 -6.06 5.69 3.66
CA GLY A 143 -7.08 5.66 2.62
C GLY A 143 -6.90 4.57 1.57
N ASN A 144 -8.00 4.16 0.94
CA ASN A 144 -7.98 3.15 -0.10
C ASN A 144 -7.21 3.61 -1.35
N PHE A 145 -6.61 2.66 -2.07
CA PHE A 145 -6.10 2.88 -3.42
C PHE A 145 -7.27 2.96 -4.42
N ASN A 146 -8.00 4.06 -4.34
CA ASN A 146 -9.22 4.28 -5.11
C ASN A 146 -9.32 5.76 -5.46
N GLU A 147 -9.41 6.06 -6.75
CA GLU A 147 -9.36 7.39 -7.32
C GLU A 147 -10.52 8.30 -6.87
N ASP A 148 -11.67 7.71 -6.57
CA ASP A 148 -12.86 8.48 -6.20
C ASP A 148 -12.88 8.80 -4.71
N THR A 149 -12.53 7.83 -3.86
CA THR A 149 -12.44 8.06 -2.42
C THR A 149 -11.34 9.06 -2.05
N ALA A 150 -10.23 9.06 -2.78
CA ALA A 150 -9.11 9.98 -2.57
C ALA A 150 -9.45 11.46 -2.86
N LYS A 151 -10.56 11.74 -3.55
CA LYS A 151 -11.07 13.10 -3.79
C LYS A 151 -11.92 13.64 -2.64
N ILE A 152 -12.35 12.77 -1.74
CA ILE A 152 -13.37 13.08 -0.72
C ILE A 152 -12.79 12.98 0.68
N TYR A 153 -12.03 11.91 0.97
CA TYR A 153 -11.52 11.63 2.30
C TYR A 153 -10.17 12.28 2.54
N THR A 154 -9.94 12.72 3.78
CA THR A 154 -8.65 13.22 4.23
C THR A 154 -7.80 12.03 4.68
N ASP A 155 -6.87 11.65 3.83
CA ASP A 155 -6.03 10.48 4.01
C ASP A 155 -4.55 10.79 3.82
N HIS A 156 -3.70 9.94 4.40
CA HIS A 156 -2.25 10.00 4.22
C HIS A 156 -1.73 8.71 3.61
N ILE A 157 -0.69 8.82 2.77
CA ILE A 157 0.09 7.69 2.28
C ILE A 157 1.57 7.98 2.49
N LEU A 158 2.24 7.12 3.25
CA LEU A 158 3.68 7.09 3.37
C LEU A 158 4.28 6.27 2.22
N MET A 159 5.23 6.85 1.49
CA MET A 159 6.07 6.14 0.52
C MET A 159 7.48 6.03 1.10
N THR A 160 7.99 4.82 1.27
CA THR A 160 9.28 4.56 1.95
C THR A 160 10.05 3.41 1.31
N SER A 161 11.36 3.43 1.44
CA SER A 161 12.25 2.31 1.16
C SER A 161 13.06 1.87 2.38
N ALA A 162 12.71 2.34 3.58
CA ALA A 162 13.34 1.95 4.84
C ALA A 162 13.24 0.42 5.02
N PRO A 163 14.38 -0.30 5.13
CA PRO A 163 14.37 -1.77 5.14
C PRO A 163 13.54 -2.36 6.28
N GLU A 164 13.60 -1.77 7.46
CA GLU A 164 12.86 -2.19 8.65
C GLU A 164 11.35 -2.16 8.42
N ILE A 165 10.83 -1.12 7.76
CA ILE A 165 9.40 -0.99 7.45
C ILE A 165 9.01 -1.90 6.28
N THR A 166 9.78 -1.87 5.18
CA THR A 166 9.45 -2.63 3.96
C THR A 166 9.50 -4.13 4.20
N GLN A 167 10.40 -4.60 5.08
CA GLN A 167 10.46 -6.00 5.45
C GLN A 167 9.20 -6.44 6.21
N GLU A 168 8.67 -5.61 7.08
CA GLU A 168 7.45 -5.92 7.80
C GLU A 168 6.20 -5.87 6.90
N VAL A 169 6.17 -4.97 5.91
CA VAL A 169 5.14 -5.01 4.86
C VAL A 169 5.20 -6.32 4.08
N LEU A 170 6.39 -6.83 3.76
CA LEU A 170 6.54 -8.17 3.16
C LEU A 170 6.00 -9.28 4.06
N TYR A 171 6.22 -9.19 5.37
CA TYR A 171 5.67 -10.17 6.32
C TYR A 171 4.15 -10.20 6.29
N VAL A 172 3.49 -9.04 6.19
CA VAL A 172 2.03 -8.95 6.01
C VAL A 172 1.60 -9.66 4.73
N PHE A 173 2.23 -9.40 3.59
CA PHE A 173 1.89 -10.09 2.34
C PHE A 173 2.18 -11.58 2.36
N ASN A 174 3.22 -12.03 3.06
CA ASN A 174 3.50 -13.45 3.24
C ASN A 174 2.45 -14.12 4.12
N PHE A 175 1.96 -13.44 5.16
CA PHE A 175 0.85 -13.89 5.98
C PHE A 175 -0.44 -14.05 5.16
N PHE A 176 -0.72 -13.18 4.20
CA PHE A 176 -1.90 -13.34 3.33
C PHE A 176 -1.86 -14.61 2.48
N LYS A 177 -0.68 -15.11 2.14
CA LYS A 177 -0.52 -16.39 1.43
C LYS A 177 -0.59 -17.60 2.35
N ASN A 178 -0.08 -17.46 3.55
CA ASN A 178 -0.01 -18.54 4.54
C ASN A 178 -0.26 -17.96 5.94
N ASN A 179 -1.51 -18.01 6.37
CA ASN A 179 -1.99 -17.40 7.62
C ASN A 179 -1.78 -18.29 8.87
N PHE A 180 -1.09 -19.42 8.77
CA PHE A 180 -0.79 -20.28 9.92
C PHE A 180 0.35 -19.74 10.79
N LYS A 181 1.24 -18.91 10.23
CA LYS A 181 2.38 -18.34 10.95
C LYS A 181 2.22 -16.82 11.06
N VAL A 182 1.89 -16.37 12.26
CA VAL A 182 1.81 -14.93 12.57
C VAL A 182 3.23 -14.36 12.68
N PRO A 183 3.60 -13.33 11.89
CA PRO A 183 4.88 -12.68 12.01
C PRO A 183 4.95 -11.80 13.27
N ARG A 184 6.18 -11.49 13.71
CA ARG A 184 6.42 -10.46 14.73
C ARG A 184 6.69 -9.13 14.05
N PHE A 185 6.06 -8.07 14.58
CA PHE A 185 6.20 -6.70 14.13
C PHE A 185 6.88 -5.85 15.20
N ARG A 186 7.78 -4.96 14.79
CA ARG A 186 8.47 -3.99 15.64
C ARG A 186 8.13 -2.55 15.26
N GLU A 187 8.14 -2.27 13.95
CA GLU A 187 7.85 -0.95 13.39
C GLU A 187 6.36 -0.77 13.09
N LEU A 188 5.72 -1.77 12.52
CA LEU A 188 4.30 -1.72 12.21
C LEU A 188 3.44 -2.16 13.39
N ILE A 189 2.38 -1.40 13.61
CA ILE A 189 1.28 -1.81 14.49
C ILE A 189 0.20 -2.45 13.63
N VAL A 190 0.05 -3.77 13.73
CA VAL A 190 -0.82 -4.57 12.86
C VAL A 190 -1.91 -5.26 13.68
N SER A 191 -3.16 -4.91 13.43
CA SER A 191 -4.32 -5.58 14.04
C SER A 191 -4.60 -6.92 13.31
N PRO A 192 -4.92 -7.99 14.05
CA PRO A 192 -5.09 -8.10 15.52
C PRO A 192 -3.80 -8.48 16.27
N PHE A 193 -2.63 -8.51 15.63
CA PHE A 193 -1.45 -9.20 16.13
C PHE A 193 -0.79 -8.50 17.32
N ASN A 194 -0.39 -7.23 17.16
CA ASN A 194 0.31 -6.46 18.20
C ASN A 194 -0.35 -5.12 18.55
N SER A 195 -1.47 -4.76 17.90
CA SER A 195 -2.07 -3.44 18.06
C SER A 195 -2.55 -3.17 19.48
N ARG A 196 -3.23 -4.16 20.12
CA ARG A 196 -3.73 -4.00 21.49
C ARG A 196 -2.61 -3.68 22.47
N ASP A 197 -1.55 -4.46 22.44
CA ASP A 197 -0.43 -4.32 23.38
C ASP A 197 0.37 -3.04 23.12
N ALA A 198 0.60 -2.70 21.84
CA ALA A 198 1.27 -1.47 21.45
C ALA A 198 0.50 -0.21 21.91
N PHE A 199 -0.83 -0.18 21.77
CA PHE A 199 -1.63 0.94 22.26
C PHE A 199 -1.66 1.01 23.79
N LEU A 200 -1.81 -0.12 24.49
CA LEU A 200 -1.76 -0.16 25.94
C LEU A 200 -0.42 0.33 26.51
N GLU A 201 0.68 -0.04 25.87
CA GLU A 201 2.01 0.44 26.25
C GLU A 201 2.13 1.98 26.09
N LYS A 202 1.67 2.51 24.96
CA LYS A 202 1.66 3.96 24.73
C LYS A 202 0.80 4.70 25.77
N ILE A 203 -0.39 4.20 26.08
CA ILE A 203 -1.27 4.78 27.10
C ILE A 203 -0.60 4.76 28.48
N LYS A 204 0.00 3.62 28.88
CA LYS A 204 0.72 3.51 30.15
C LYS A 204 1.90 4.49 30.24
N ARG A 205 2.60 4.71 29.13
CA ARG A 205 3.68 5.69 29.04
C ARG A 205 3.16 7.10 29.31
N GLU A 206 2.07 7.50 28.67
CA GLU A 206 1.49 8.83 28.88
C GLU A 206 0.97 9.03 30.30
N ILE A 207 0.33 8.03 30.89
CA ILE A 207 -0.05 8.05 32.33
C ILE A 207 1.18 8.24 33.21
N SER A 208 2.27 7.53 32.92
CA SER A 208 3.53 7.67 33.70
C SER A 208 4.13 9.07 33.54
N ASN A 209 4.09 9.64 32.32
CA ASN A 209 4.58 11.00 32.05
C ASN A 209 3.77 12.03 32.86
N ALA A 210 2.43 11.97 32.80
CA ALA A 210 1.56 12.85 33.54
C ALA A 210 1.82 12.79 35.06
N LYS A 211 1.95 11.56 35.64
CA LYS A 211 2.28 11.39 37.06
C LYS A 211 3.64 11.99 37.46
N LYS A 212 4.57 12.14 36.53
CA LYS A 212 5.89 12.76 36.74
C LYS A 212 5.89 14.25 36.39
N GLY A 213 4.76 14.87 36.13
CA GLY A 213 4.66 16.28 35.72
C GLY A 213 5.27 16.58 34.33
N ARG A 214 5.49 15.55 33.50
CA ARG A 214 5.94 15.69 32.11
C ARG A 214 4.74 15.92 31.20
N ARG A 215 4.97 16.53 30.02
CA ARG A 215 3.92 16.58 28.99
C ARG A 215 3.54 15.14 28.60
N ALA A 216 2.26 14.88 28.61
CA ALA A 216 1.64 13.64 28.13
C ALA A 216 1.07 13.87 26.75
#